data_96a940fef8c3ddc93a70c509f1ef4481
#
_entry.id   96a940fef8c3ddc93a70c509f1ef4481
#
_cell.length_a   1.000
_cell.length_b   1.000
_cell.length_c   1.000
_cell.angle_alpha   90.00
_cell.angle_beta   90.00
_cell.angle_gamma   90.00
#
_symmetry.space_group_name_H-M   'P 1'
#
loop_
_entity.id
_entity.type
_entity.pdbx_description
1 polymer ?
#
loop_
_entity_poly.entity_id
_entity_poly.type
_entity_poly.pdbx_seq_one_letter_code
_entity_poly.pdbx_strand_id
1 'polypeptide(L)'
;MRIILFLCLLPSFIFSQDINTLFKEKGEIYFSFKYKNRNQLNKLSKIISLDHKIKKDSAFAYANKKEFTEFLNLDIKYNIINHNQTYKQTKSSNWDYYPTYSEYVDMMENFADSFPNICKLHRLGILNSGREILIVQISNNVGTKENEPSFLYTSSMHGDELTGYVLMLRLIDDILNNYSTNNYVTNLVDNIDIWINPLANPDGTFAGGNNTVFGATRSNANNIDLNRNYPDPQDGLHPDGNSWQPETMIFMGLADTVNFNLASNLHTGSVVANYPWDTWSNIPADLNWWEHVCNEYSDTCQLNGNQNYFTDFDNGITNGFDWYEVDGGRQDYSNYFNHSREFTLELSNSKTPNPNSLPYYWNANFSSFYNFIQQSLYGLRGIVTDSITGQPLKAFVEVINHDVDSSQIFSSLPIGNYHRYIYQGNYQIKFSKNGYHNKTINVSILNNSTSNYDIQLVPINFVSIEEKANNKNIYKFTDILGRNKNVSNKKNQMIFRKSDDNKIKKIIILK
;
A
#
# COMPACT_ATOMS: atom_id res chain seq x y z
N MET A 1 66.57 -28.70 -34.71
CA MET A 1 65.45 -29.36 -34.06
C MET A 1 64.44 -28.26 -33.70
N ARG A 2 63.40 -28.10 -34.57
CA ARG A 2 62.33 -27.08 -34.35
C ARG A 2 61.16 -27.78 -33.63
N ILE A 3 60.90 -27.33 -32.42
CA ILE A 3 59.72 -27.77 -31.63
C ILE A 3 58.54 -26.97 -32.13
N ILE A 4 57.57 -27.63 -32.73
CA ILE A 4 56.25 -27.05 -33.09
C ILE A 4 55.34 -27.25 -31.89
N LEU A 5 55.02 -26.16 -31.20
CA LEU A 5 54.02 -26.11 -30.15
C LEU A 5 52.61 -26.15 -30.77
N PHE A 6 51.92 -27.27 -30.67
CA PHE A 6 50.48 -27.36 -30.99
C PHE A 6 49.67 -26.72 -29.85
N LEU A 7 49.16 -25.50 -30.09
CA LEU A 7 48.18 -24.88 -29.24
C LEU A 7 46.83 -25.56 -29.52
N CYS A 8 46.39 -26.48 -28.65
CA CYS A 8 45.03 -26.99 -28.67
C CYS A 8 44.09 -25.87 -28.19
N LEU A 9 43.45 -25.17 -29.12
CA LEU A 9 42.26 -24.38 -28.86
C LEU A 9 41.13 -25.35 -28.51
N LEU A 10 40.90 -25.56 -27.22
CA LEU A 10 39.66 -26.18 -26.75
C LEU A 10 38.52 -25.16 -27.01
N PRO A 11 37.50 -25.52 -27.78
CA PRO A 11 36.31 -24.69 -27.89
C PRO A 11 35.66 -24.68 -26.52
N SER A 12 35.61 -23.51 -25.89
CA SER A 12 34.74 -23.29 -24.76
C SER A 12 33.31 -23.45 -25.24
N PHE A 13 32.74 -24.63 -25.03
CA PHE A 13 31.30 -24.82 -25.16
C PHE A 13 30.64 -23.97 -24.04
N ILE A 14 30.23 -22.76 -24.42
CA ILE A 14 29.23 -22.02 -23.65
C ILE A 14 27.95 -22.83 -23.84
N PHE A 15 27.59 -23.60 -22.84
CA PHE A 15 26.27 -24.21 -22.76
C PHE A 15 25.26 -23.06 -22.70
N SER A 16 24.71 -22.66 -23.85
CA SER A 16 23.49 -21.88 -23.90
C SER A 16 22.40 -22.77 -23.31
N GLN A 17 21.98 -22.49 -22.11
CA GLN A 17 20.84 -23.17 -21.51
C GLN A 17 19.63 -22.93 -22.43
N ASP A 18 18.92 -23.98 -22.82
CA ASP A 18 17.77 -23.84 -23.72
C ASP A 18 16.70 -22.99 -23.02
N ILE A 19 16.25 -21.92 -23.67
CA ILE A 19 15.23 -21.00 -23.17
C ILE A 19 13.96 -21.75 -22.73
N ASN A 20 13.57 -22.81 -23.45
CA ASN A 20 12.43 -23.62 -23.07
C ASN A 20 12.64 -24.35 -21.74
N THR A 21 13.87 -24.75 -21.43
CA THR A 21 14.23 -25.35 -20.15
C THR A 21 14.08 -24.35 -19.01
N LEU A 22 14.52 -23.09 -19.21
CA LEU A 22 14.34 -22.01 -18.22
C LEU A 22 12.88 -21.73 -17.93
N PHE A 23 12.03 -21.64 -18.95
CA PHE A 23 10.58 -21.49 -18.74
C PHE A 23 9.94 -22.69 -18.06
N LYS A 24 10.42 -23.89 -18.31
CA LYS A 24 9.91 -25.11 -17.63
C LYS A 24 10.30 -25.15 -16.18
N GLU A 25 11.47 -24.68 -15.81
CA GLU A 25 12.03 -24.73 -14.46
C GLU A 25 11.57 -23.55 -13.58
N LYS A 26 11.52 -22.34 -14.16
CA LYS A 26 11.28 -21.09 -13.41
C LYS A 26 10.01 -20.33 -13.82
N GLY A 27 9.37 -20.71 -14.92
CA GLY A 27 8.22 -19.99 -15.48
C GLY A 27 8.54 -18.62 -16.11
N GLU A 28 9.68 -18.06 -15.77
CA GLU A 28 10.15 -16.74 -16.24
C GLU A 28 11.63 -16.76 -16.61
N ILE A 29 12.07 -15.80 -17.39
CA ILE A 29 13.48 -15.56 -17.69
C ILE A 29 13.89 -14.14 -17.30
N TYR A 30 15.16 -13.99 -16.91
CA TYR A 30 15.79 -12.70 -16.67
C TYR A 30 16.82 -12.42 -17.75
N PHE A 31 16.74 -11.23 -18.34
CA PHE A 31 17.58 -10.87 -19.48
C PHE A 31 17.87 -9.38 -19.54
N SER A 32 18.92 -9.00 -20.27
CA SER A 32 19.25 -7.60 -20.55
C SER A 32 19.12 -7.33 -22.04
N PHE A 33 18.79 -6.08 -22.36
CA PHE A 33 18.68 -5.60 -23.74
C PHE A 33 19.09 -4.13 -23.84
N LYS A 34 19.32 -3.67 -25.08
CA LYS A 34 19.58 -2.25 -25.36
C LYS A 34 18.31 -1.56 -25.85
N TYR A 35 18.11 -0.33 -25.41
CA TYR A 35 17.02 0.52 -25.85
C TYR A 35 17.53 1.86 -26.39
N LYS A 36 16.72 2.54 -27.21
CA LYS A 36 17.12 3.77 -27.94
C LYS A 36 16.79 5.05 -27.16
N ASN A 37 15.65 5.08 -26.50
CA ASN A 37 15.14 6.25 -25.80
C ASN A 37 14.02 5.86 -24.82
N ARG A 38 13.60 6.81 -24.00
CA ARG A 38 12.55 6.65 -23.00
C ARG A 38 11.23 6.11 -23.58
N ASN A 39 10.79 6.63 -24.72
CA ASN A 39 9.54 6.19 -25.35
C ASN A 39 9.56 4.70 -25.74
N GLN A 40 10.72 4.19 -26.15
CA GLN A 40 10.88 2.74 -26.40
C GLN A 40 10.82 1.96 -25.09
N LEU A 41 11.47 2.46 -24.04
CA LEU A 41 11.47 1.82 -22.74
C LEU A 41 10.04 1.72 -22.16
N ASN A 42 9.27 2.81 -22.23
CA ASN A 42 7.87 2.84 -21.78
C ASN A 42 6.95 1.93 -22.62
N LYS A 43 7.23 1.72 -23.90
CA LYS A 43 6.50 0.72 -24.69
C LYS A 43 6.87 -0.71 -24.30
N LEU A 44 8.11 -0.92 -23.91
CA LEU A 44 8.59 -2.23 -23.48
C LEU A 44 8.08 -2.59 -22.08
N SER A 45 7.91 -1.62 -21.18
CA SER A 45 7.35 -1.86 -19.85
C SER A 45 5.90 -2.40 -19.88
N LYS A 46 5.17 -2.13 -20.97
CA LYS A 46 3.81 -2.69 -21.21
C LYS A 46 3.81 -4.13 -21.72
N ILE A 47 4.98 -4.67 -22.10
CA ILE A 47 5.14 -6.03 -22.68
C ILE A 47 5.89 -6.94 -21.73
N ILE A 48 6.91 -6.40 -21.04
CA ILE A 48 7.83 -7.13 -20.17
C ILE A 48 8.00 -6.39 -18.85
N SER A 49 8.24 -7.12 -17.78
CA SER A 49 8.49 -6.53 -16.46
C SER A 49 9.91 -5.98 -16.37
N LEU A 50 10.06 -4.67 -16.51
CA LEU A 50 11.37 -4.02 -16.36
C LEU A 50 11.88 -4.21 -14.93
N ASP A 51 13.17 -4.51 -14.81
CA ASP A 51 13.88 -4.49 -13.53
C ASP A 51 14.40 -3.07 -13.26
N HIS A 52 14.60 -2.75 -11.99
CA HIS A 52 15.06 -1.44 -11.51
C HIS A 52 16.45 -1.04 -12.05
N LYS A 53 17.21 -1.97 -12.62
CA LYS A 53 18.54 -1.74 -13.21
C LYS A 53 18.46 -1.14 -14.62
N ILE A 54 18.03 0.11 -14.70
CA ILE A 54 18.02 0.86 -15.96
C ILE A 54 19.29 1.70 -16.06
N LYS A 55 20.06 1.48 -17.13
CA LYS A 55 21.25 2.26 -17.49
C LYS A 55 20.94 3.13 -18.69
N LYS A 56 21.84 4.05 -19.02
CA LYS A 56 21.65 5.03 -20.10
C LYS A 56 21.24 4.42 -21.45
N ASP A 57 21.68 3.20 -21.78
CA ASP A 57 21.46 2.54 -23.08
C ASP A 57 21.05 1.08 -22.96
N SER A 58 20.85 0.58 -21.75
CA SER A 58 20.50 -0.82 -21.49
C SER A 58 19.60 -0.97 -20.29
N ALA A 59 18.69 -1.92 -20.36
CA ALA A 59 17.77 -2.28 -19.29
C ALA A 59 17.80 -3.79 -19.07
N PHE A 60 17.28 -4.18 -17.91
CA PHE A 60 17.08 -5.55 -17.52
C PHE A 60 15.58 -5.79 -17.35
N ALA A 61 15.13 -7.01 -17.64
CA ALA A 61 13.72 -7.36 -17.52
C ALA A 61 13.52 -8.83 -17.17
N TYR A 62 12.36 -9.09 -16.58
CA TYR A 62 11.77 -10.39 -16.47
C TYR A 62 10.67 -10.55 -17.51
N ALA A 63 10.47 -11.76 -17.98
CA ALA A 63 9.33 -12.08 -18.84
C ALA A 63 8.93 -13.54 -18.68
N ASN A 64 7.63 -13.81 -18.62
CA ASN A 64 7.09 -15.14 -18.81
C ASN A 64 7.15 -15.55 -20.31
N LYS A 65 6.73 -16.77 -20.64
CA LYS A 65 6.85 -17.27 -22.02
C LYS A 65 6.04 -16.45 -23.02
N LYS A 66 4.85 -15.94 -22.65
CA LYS A 66 4.00 -15.11 -23.53
C LYS A 66 4.67 -13.77 -23.79
N GLU A 67 5.02 -13.06 -22.74
CA GLU A 67 5.68 -11.74 -22.77
C GLU A 67 6.99 -11.79 -23.54
N PHE A 68 7.81 -12.81 -23.30
CA PHE A 68 9.07 -12.99 -24.04
C PHE A 68 8.86 -13.25 -25.54
N THR A 69 7.80 -14.00 -25.89
CA THR A 69 7.43 -14.24 -27.29
C THR A 69 7.03 -12.91 -27.96
N GLU A 70 6.29 -12.05 -27.27
CA GLU A 70 5.94 -10.72 -27.76
C GLU A 70 7.18 -9.82 -27.89
N PHE A 71 8.09 -9.85 -26.92
CA PHE A 71 9.37 -9.14 -26.99
C PHE A 71 10.22 -9.57 -28.18
N LEU A 72 10.28 -10.87 -28.50
CA LEU A 72 11.04 -11.39 -29.65
C LEU A 72 10.56 -10.83 -31.00
N ASN A 73 9.26 -10.52 -31.13
CA ASN A 73 8.69 -9.93 -32.35
C ASN A 73 9.20 -8.50 -32.64
N LEU A 74 9.87 -7.86 -31.66
CA LEU A 74 10.43 -6.52 -31.82
C LEU A 74 11.84 -6.50 -32.35
N ASP A 75 12.46 -7.66 -32.62
CA ASP A 75 13.83 -7.83 -33.12
C ASP A 75 14.89 -7.05 -32.31
N ILE A 76 14.74 -7.00 -31.01
CA ILE A 76 15.68 -6.37 -30.09
C ILE A 76 16.70 -7.41 -29.62
N LYS A 77 17.99 -7.08 -29.74
CA LYS A 77 19.07 -7.96 -29.23
C LYS A 77 19.03 -8.03 -27.70
N TYR A 78 19.16 -9.23 -27.17
CA TYR A 78 19.12 -9.48 -25.74
C TYR A 78 20.21 -10.47 -25.31
N ASN A 79 20.49 -10.51 -24.00
CA ASN A 79 21.33 -11.52 -23.36
C ASN A 79 20.60 -12.11 -22.16
N ILE A 80 20.47 -13.44 -22.10
CA ILE A 80 19.90 -14.11 -20.94
C ILE A 80 20.91 -14.07 -19.80
N ILE A 81 20.42 -13.80 -18.59
CA ILE A 81 21.22 -13.69 -17.37
C ILE A 81 20.78 -14.82 -16.43
N ASN A 82 21.73 -15.67 -16.10
CA ASN A 82 21.49 -16.75 -15.13
C ASN A 82 21.75 -16.22 -13.72
N HIS A 83 20.69 -16.18 -12.90
CA HIS A 83 20.83 -15.96 -11.46
C HIS A 83 21.10 -17.29 -10.77
N ASN A 84 22.36 -17.61 -10.58
CA ASN A 84 22.77 -18.71 -9.71
C ASN A 84 23.30 -18.11 -8.39
N GLN A 85 22.42 -17.78 -7.47
CA GLN A 85 22.83 -17.40 -6.13
C GLN A 85 22.83 -18.61 -5.22
N THR A 86 24.01 -19.00 -4.73
CA THR A 86 24.17 -20.09 -3.78
C THR A 86 24.78 -19.51 -2.49
N TYR A 87 23.95 -19.26 -1.47
CA TYR A 87 24.45 -18.94 -0.14
C TYR A 87 24.28 -20.15 0.77
N LYS A 88 25.33 -20.50 1.53
CA LYS A 88 25.16 -21.41 2.66
C LYS A 88 24.53 -20.59 3.79
N GLN A 89 23.35 -20.97 4.21
CA GLN A 89 22.69 -20.40 5.37
C GLN A 89 23.09 -21.20 6.62
N THR A 90 23.50 -20.52 7.66
CA THR A 90 23.61 -21.07 9.02
C THR A 90 22.64 -20.25 9.87
N LYS A 91 21.64 -20.92 10.48
CA LYS A 91 20.70 -20.27 11.38
C LYS A 91 21.46 -19.64 12.55
N SER A 92 21.26 -18.35 12.76
CA SER A 92 21.79 -17.61 13.90
C SER A 92 20.68 -16.78 14.55
N SER A 93 20.92 -16.35 15.79
CA SER A 93 20.02 -15.45 16.51
C SER A 93 20.05 -13.98 16.02
N ASN A 94 20.86 -13.67 14.99
CA ASN A 94 21.18 -12.30 14.58
C ASN A 94 20.37 -11.80 13.36
N TRP A 95 19.30 -12.51 12.96
CA TRP A 95 18.51 -12.15 11.77
C TRP A 95 19.33 -12.13 10.46
N ASP A 96 20.36 -12.97 10.38
CA ASP A 96 21.27 -13.10 9.25
C ASP A 96 21.01 -14.38 8.42
N TYR A 97 19.73 -14.76 8.29
CA TYR A 97 19.26 -15.87 7.48
C TYR A 97 17.88 -15.59 6.91
N TYR A 98 17.51 -16.34 5.88
CA TYR A 98 16.15 -16.34 5.33
C TYR A 98 15.39 -17.52 5.95
N PRO A 99 14.31 -17.28 6.72
CA PRO A 99 13.48 -18.36 7.25
C PRO A 99 12.90 -19.24 6.15
N THR A 100 12.80 -20.53 6.40
CA THR A 100 12.02 -21.46 5.59
C THR A 100 10.53 -21.15 5.71
N TYR A 101 9.69 -21.72 4.83
CA TYR A 101 8.25 -21.46 4.89
C TYR A 101 7.64 -21.88 6.24
N SER A 102 8.02 -23.07 6.77
CA SER A 102 7.53 -23.50 8.09
C SER A 102 8.00 -22.57 9.21
N GLU A 103 9.28 -22.17 9.21
CA GLU A 103 9.81 -21.20 10.20
C GLU A 103 9.08 -19.86 10.14
N TYR A 104 8.76 -19.37 8.93
CA TYR A 104 7.95 -18.18 8.75
C TYR A 104 6.57 -18.30 9.39
N VAL A 105 5.87 -19.38 9.12
CA VAL A 105 4.54 -19.62 9.71
C VAL A 105 4.65 -19.70 11.24
N ASP A 106 5.60 -20.50 11.73
CA ASP A 106 5.83 -20.63 13.19
C ASP A 106 6.15 -19.29 13.86
N MET A 107 6.95 -18.42 13.20
CA MET A 107 7.26 -17.08 13.71
C MET A 107 6.01 -16.20 13.79
N MET A 108 5.21 -16.18 12.70
CA MET A 108 3.98 -15.36 12.64
C MET A 108 2.94 -15.82 13.68
N GLU A 109 2.81 -17.13 13.93
CA GLU A 109 1.96 -17.68 14.98
C GLU A 109 2.48 -17.31 16.37
N ASN A 110 3.79 -17.49 16.60
CA ASN A 110 4.41 -17.18 17.89
C ASN A 110 4.31 -15.70 18.27
N PHE A 111 4.33 -14.76 17.33
CA PHE A 111 4.11 -13.34 17.62
C PHE A 111 2.72 -13.11 18.23
N ALA A 112 1.69 -13.66 17.64
CA ALA A 112 0.33 -13.53 18.16
C ALA A 112 0.11 -14.28 19.48
N ASP A 113 0.66 -15.50 19.58
CA ASP A 113 0.52 -16.33 20.80
C ASP A 113 1.27 -15.75 22.01
N SER A 114 2.44 -15.12 21.77
CA SER A 114 3.24 -14.51 22.83
C SER A 114 2.72 -13.14 23.26
N PHE A 115 2.06 -12.41 22.39
CA PHE A 115 1.54 -11.05 22.65
C PHE A 115 0.05 -10.90 22.32
N PRO A 116 -0.85 -11.78 22.84
CA PRO A 116 -2.26 -11.84 22.40
C PRO A 116 -3.07 -10.58 22.66
N ASN A 117 -2.64 -9.72 23.57
CA ASN A 117 -3.32 -8.47 23.89
C ASN A 117 -3.08 -7.35 22.88
N ILE A 118 -1.95 -7.40 22.16
CA ILE A 118 -1.51 -6.33 21.24
C ILE A 118 -1.19 -6.83 19.85
N CYS A 119 -1.15 -8.13 19.60
CA CYS A 119 -0.85 -8.74 18.31
C CYS A 119 -1.89 -9.78 17.93
N LYS A 120 -2.38 -9.68 16.71
CA LYS A 120 -3.33 -10.65 16.14
C LYS A 120 -2.85 -11.10 14.76
N LEU A 121 -2.74 -12.41 14.58
CA LEU A 121 -2.47 -13.01 13.27
C LEU A 121 -3.76 -13.11 12.45
N HIS A 122 -3.72 -12.60 11.22
CA HIS A 122 -4.76 -12.80 10.22
C HIS A 122 -4.23 -13.68 9.09
N ARG A 123 -4.97 -14.73 8.75
CA ARG A 123 -4.76 -15.59 7.59
C ARG A 123 -5.63 -15.07 6.47
N LEU A 124 -5.05 -14.29 5.56
CA LEU A 124 -5.79 -13.57 4.52
C LEU A 124 -6.31 -14.48 3.42
N GLY A 125 -5.60 -15.57 3.13
CA GLY A 125 -6.00 -16.56 2.14
C GLY A 125 -5.01 -17.70 2.01
N ILE A 126 -5.46 -18.79 1.41
CA ILE A 126 -4.67 -19.98 1.10
C ILE A 126 -4.53 -20.04 -0.42
N LEU A 127 -3.30 -20.10 -0.93
CA LEU A 127 -3.00 -20.26 -2.35
C LEU A 127 -3.15 -21.72 -2.80
N ASN A 128 -3.18 -21.94 -4.11
CA ASN A 128 -3.32 -23.29 -4.65
C ASN A 128 -2.19 -24.26 -4.27
N SER A 129 -1.02 -23.73 -3.92
CA SER A 129 0.11 -24.49 -3.39
C SER A 129 -0.11 -25.01 -1.96
N GLY A 130 -1.12 -24.52 -1.26
CA GLY A 130 -1.36 -24.71 0.17
C GLY A 130 -0.64 -23.70 1.05
N ARG A 131 0.14 -22.76 0.48
CA ARG A 131 0.77 -21.66 1.26
C ARG A 131 -0.23 -20.57 1.56
N GLU A 132 -0.03 -19.90 2.69
CA GLU A 132 -0.91 -18.86 3.21
C GLU A 132 -0.28 -17.48 3.09
N ILE A 133 -1.10 -16.47 2.87
CA ILE A 133 -0.72 -15.08 3.02
C ILE A 133 -1.09 -14.65 4.45
N LEU A 134 -0.09 -14.32 5.24
CA LEU A 134 -0.19 -14.00 6.66
C LEU A 134 0.12 -12.54 6.90
N ILE A 135 -0.65 -11.91 7.79
CA ILE A 135 -0.40 -10.53 8.24
C ILE A 135 -0.66 -10.43 9.73
N VAL A 136 0.14 -9.67 10.45
CA VAL A 136 -0.17 -9.33 11.84
C VAL A 136 -0.75 -7.93 11.92
N GLN A 137 -1.72 -7.77 12.80
CA GLN A 137 -2.25 -6.51 13.29
C GLN A 137 -1.69 -6.25 14.68
N ILE A 138 -1.15 -5.06 14.93
CA ILE A 138 -0.55 -4.65 16.19
C ILE A 138 -1.19 -3.34 16.63
N SER A 139 -1.85 -3.34 17.79
CA SER A 139 -2.50 -2.19 18.42
C SER A 139 -2.75 -2.52 19.90
N ASN A 140 -2.86 -1.53 20.77
CA ASN A 140 -3.15 -1.72 22.18
C ASN A 140 -4.54 -2.34 22.44
N ASN A 141 -5.43 -2.28 21.47
CA ASN A 141 -6.78 -2.89 21.53
C ASN A 141 -7.05 -3.67 20.24
N VAL A 142 -6.15 -4.61 19.92
CA VAL A 142 -6.12 -5.37 18.68
C VAL A 142 -7.47 -6.05 18.35
N GLY A 143 -7.90 -5.91 17.09
CA GLY A 143 -9.17 -6.46 16.62
C GLY A 143 -10.38 -5.56 16.87
N THR A 144 -10.21 -4.40 17.51
CA THR A 144 -11.24 -3.37 17.69
C THR A 144 -10.92 -2.17 16.81
N LYS A 145 -11.91 -1.67 16.06
CA LYS A 145 -11.72 -0.44 15.26
C LYS A 145 -11.92 0.78 16.16
N GLU A 146 -10.89 1.61 16.24
CA GLU A 146 -10.86 2.82 17.05
C GLU A 146 -10.61 4.08 16.22
N ASN A 147 -10.59 5.26 16.88
CA ASN A 147 -10.27 6.52 16.19
C ASN A 147 -8.76 6.70 16.04
N GLU A 148 -8.14 5.79 15.31
CA GLU A 148 -6.70 5.79 15.02
C GLU A 148 -6.48 5.58 13.52
N PRO A 149 -5.34 6.06 12.97
CA PRO A 149 -4.97 5.76 11.60
C PRO A 149 -4.57 4.30 11.45
N SER A 150 -4.92 3.68 10.33
CA SER A 150 -4.44 2.35 9.96
C SER A 150 -3.22 2.48 9.04
N PHE A 151 -2.14 1.81 9.44
CA PHE A 151 -0.84 1.80 8.76
C PHE A 151 -0.52 0.42 8.20
N LEU A 152 0.12 0.34 7.02
CA LEU A 152 0.47 -0.93 6.38
C LEU A 152 1.91 -0.95 5.88
N TYR A 153 2.66 -1.98 6.29
CA TYR A 153 3.85 -2.45 5.58
C TYR A 153 3.59 -3.78 4.91
N THR A 154 4.01 -3.92 3.65
CA THR A 154 4.04 -5.21 2.95
C THR A 154 5.40 -5.41 2.30
N SER A 155 5.82 -6.66 2.13
CA SER A 155 7.07 -7.01 1.47
C SER A 155 6.94 -8.22 0.56
N SER A 156 7.91 -8.36 -0.34
CA SER A 156 8.09 -9.55 -1.18
C SER A 156 6.87 -9.89 -2.04
N MET A 157 6.22 -8.86 -2.61
CA MET A 157 5.25 -9.10 -3.68
C MET A 157 5.93 -9.66 -4.92
N HIS A 158 7.20 -9.27 -5.19
CA HIS A 158 8.10 -10.03 -6.04
C HIS A 158 8.80 -11.08 -5.17
N GLY A 159 8.61 -12.36 -5.48
CA GLY A 159 9.04 -13.44 -4.60
C GLY A 159 10.56 -13.56 -4.44
N ASP A 160 11.35 -12.99 -5.35
CA ASP A 160 12.82 -12.96 -5.32
C ASP A 160 13.41 -11.73 -4.60
N GLU A 161 12.58 -10.82 -4.09
CA GLU A 161 12.96 -9.57 -3.41
C GLU A 161 12.83 -9.72 -1.89
N LEU A 162 13.90 -10.18 -1.23
CA LEU A 162 13.79 -10.79 0.09
C LEU A 162 14.39 -10.00 1.26
N THR A 163 14.98 -8.82 1.03
CA THR A 163 15.46 -7.99 2.15
C THR A 163 14.31 -7.63 3.08
N GLY A 164 13.22 -7.11 2.55
CA GLY A 164 12.04 -6.73 3.32
C GLY A 164 11.37 -7.89 4.04
N TYR A 165 11.42 -9.12 3.50
CA TYR A 165 10.91 -10.32 4.16
C TYR A 165 11.46 -10.47 5.58
N VAL A 166 12.79 -10.42 5.72
CA VAL A 166 13.44 -10.58 7.03
C VAL A 166 13.33 -9.32 7.88
N LEU A 167 13.44 -8.12 7.27
CA LEU A 167 13.35 -6.87 8.01
C LEU A 167 11.95 -6.65 8.60
N MET A 168 10.89 -7.06 7.93
CA MET A 168 9.53 -6.96 8.47
C MET A 168 9.25 -7.96 9.58
N LEU A 169 9.75 -9.18 9.48
CA LEU A 169 9.71 -10.14 10.62
C LEU A 169 10.43 -9.57 11.85
N ARG A 170 11.60 -8.96 11.64
CA ARG A 170 12.36 -8.33 12.70
C ARG A 170 11.67 -7.09 13.28
N LEU A 171 10.99 -6.30 12.44
CA LEU A 171 10.23 -5.13 12.90
C LEU A 171 9.06 -5.55 13.78
N ILE A 172 8.35 -6.62 13.43
CA ILE A 172 7.28 -7.18 14.27
C ILE A 172 7.86 -7.58 15.64
N ASP A 173 8.94 -8.36 15.64
CA ASP A 173 9.62 -8.79 16.87
C ASP A 173 10.05 -7.60 17.75
N ASP A 174 10.65 -6.59 17.11
CA ASP A 174 11.13 -5.39 17.81
C ASP A 174 9.99 -4.56 18.41
N ILE A 175 8.90 -4.32 17.67
CA ILE A 175 7.73 -3.60 18.17
C ILE A 175 7.12 -4.32 19.39
N LEU A 176 6.91 -5.64 19.28
CA LEU A 176 6.26 -6.41 20.32
C LEU A 176 7.07 -6.48 21.61
N ASN A 177 8.40 -6.69 21.49
CA ASN A 177 9.29 -6.77 22.65
C ASN A 177 9.58 -5.42 23.32
N ASN A 178 9.42 -4.30 22.58
CA ASN A 178 9.62 -2.95 23.11
C ASN A 178 8.32 -2.28 23.59
N TYR A 179 7.16 -2.84 23.33
CA TYR A 179 5.90 -2.34 23.88
C TYR A 179 5.94 -2.35 25.41
N SER A 180 5.43 -1.30 26.04
CA SER A 180 5.45 -1.02 27.49
C SER A 180 6.83 -0.83 28.14
N THR A 181 7.93 -1.04 27.40
CA THR A 181 9.30 -0.82 27.89
C THR A 181 9.99 0.39 27.25
N ASN A 182 9.64 0.69 26.00
CA ASN A 182 10.09 1.86 25.26
C ASN A 182 8.89 2.79 25.02
N ASN A 183 8.92 3.98 25.62
CA ASN A 183 7.81 4.95 25.54
C ASN A 183 7.48 5.36 24.11
N TYR A 184 8.47 5.42 23.21
CA TYR A 184 8.25 5.78 21.81
C TYR A 184 7.47 4.69 21.09
N VAL A 185 7.88 3.43 21.21
CA VAL A 185 7.19 2.27 20.61
C VAL A 185 5.80 2.11 21.21
N THR A 186 5.67 2.25 22.52
CA THR A 186 4.39 2.20 23.22
C THR A 186 3.41 3.25 22.68
N ASN A 187 3.88 4.50 22.49
CA ASN A 187 3.05 5.56 21.92
C ASN A 187 2.58 5.25 20.50
N LEU A 188 3.40 4.60 19.68
CA LEU A 188 2.99 4.20 18.32
C LEU A 188 1.90 3.13 18.37
N VAL A 189 2.10 2.07 19.14
CA VAL A 189 1.14 0.96 19.30
C VAL A 189 -0.17 1.40 19.95
N ASP A 190 -0.12 2.40 20.87
CA ASP A 190 -1.29 2.94 21.54
C ASP A 190 -2.15 3.88 20.66
N ASN A 191 -1.62 4.36 19.52
CA ASN A 191 -2.29 5.37 18.72
C ASN A 191 -2.37 5.05 17.22
N ILE A 192 -1.90 3.88 16.79
CA ILE A 192 -1.89 3.47 15.37
C ILE A 192 -2.27 1.99 15.26
N ASP A 193 -3.21 1.68 14.37
CA ASP A 193 -3.55 0.31 13.96
C ASP A 193 -2.52 -0.16 12.92
N ILE A 194 -1.44 -0.82 13.39
CA ILE A 194 -0.27 -1.20 12.57
C ILE A 194 -0.47 -2.59 11.99
N TRP A 195 -0.34 -2.71 10.66
CA TRP A 195 -0.44 -3.98 9.94
C TRP A 195 0.87 -4.27 9.21
N ILE A 196 1.42 -5.48 9.38
CA ILE A 196 2.69 -5.87 8.76
C ILE A 196 2.54 -7.24 8.10
N ASN A 197 2.76 -7.28 6.79
CA ASN A 197 2.87 -8.50 6.00
C ASN A 197 4.31 -8.66 5.49
N PRO A 198 5.09 -9.61 6.04
CA PRO A 198 6.47 -9.85 5.60
C PRO A 198 6.57 -10.50 4.22
N LEU A 199 5.53 -11.25 3.77
CA LEU A 199 5.62 -12.13 2.62
C LEU A 199 4.30 -12.14 1.83
N ALA A 200 4.20 -11.27 0.82
CA ALA A 200 2.99 -11.13 0.01
C ALA A 200 2.87 -12.18 -1.11
N ASN A 201 3.99 -12.74 -1.58
CA ASN A 201 4.03 -13.77 -2.62
C ASN A 201 4.82 -15.01 -2.15
N PRO A 202 4.26 -15.81 -1.26
CA PRO A 202 4.94 -17.01 -0.75
C PRO A 202 5.22 -18.06 -1.85
N ASP A 203 4.43 -18.09 -2.91
CA ASP A 203 4.63 -19.03 -4.01
C ASP A 203 5.83 -18.65 -4.87
N GLY A 204 6.03 -17.37 -5.16
CA GLY A 204 7.23 -16.89 -5.84
C GLY A 204 8.47 -17.07 -4.97
N THR A 205 8.39 -16.72 -3.67
CA THR A 205 9.52 -16.84 -2.75
C THR A 205 9.98 -18.29 -2.57
N PHE A 206 9.05 -19.21 -2.44
CA PHE A 206 9.34 -20.62 -2.23
C PHE A 206 9.13 -21.48 -3.48
N ALA A 207 9.32 -20.89 -4.67
CA ALA A 207 9.23 -21.63 -5.94
C ALA A 207 10.21 -22.80 -6.01
N GLY A 208 11.40 -22.69 -5.38
CA GLY A 208 12.37 -23.76 -5.24
C GLY A 208 12.04 -24.81 -4.15
N GLY A 209 10.93 -24.64 -3.40
CA GLY A 209 10.48 -25.54 -2.33
C GLY A 209 10.48 -24.90 -0.95
N ASN A 210 9.69 -25.44 -0.03
CA ASN A 210 9.41 -24.84 1.30
C ASN A 210 10.62 -24.67 2.21
N ASN A 211 11.71 -25.40 1.95
CA ASN A 211 12.90 -25.40 2.82
C ASN A 211 13.96 -24.40 2.40
N THR A 212 13.73 -23.60 1.38
CA THR A 212 14.73 -22.68 0.84
C THR A 212 14.07 -21.56 0.05
N VAL A 213 14.64 -20.37 0.12
CA VAL A 213 14.34 -19.26 -0.80
C VAL A 213 15.15 -19.37 -2.10
N PHE A 214 15.93 -20.43 -2.24
CA PHE A 214 16.73 -20.69 -3.42
C PHE A 214 15.84 -21.05 -4.59
N GLY A 215 16.01 -20.39 -5.71
CA GLY A 215 15.10 -20.55 -6.86
C GLY A 215 13.84 -19.70 -6.79
N ALA A 216 13.78 -18.73 -5.86
CA ALA A 216 12.72 -17.74 -5.84
C ALA A 216 12.55 -17.06 -7.20
N THR A 217 11.31 -16.74 -7.57
CA THR A 217 10.92 -16.06 -8.81
C THR A 217 10.31 -14.70 -8.50
N ARG A 218 10.42 -13.77 -9.44
CA ARG A 218 9.75 -12.47 -9.34
C ARG A 218 8.22 -12.65 -9.34
N SER A 219 7.73 -13.42 -10.29
CA SER A 219 6.32 -13.65 -10.53
C SER A 219 5.70 -14.62 -9.48
N ASN A 220 4.38 -14.68 -9.44
CA ASN A 220 3.66 -15.66 -8.65
C ASN A 220 3.65 -17.07 -9.33
N ALA A 221 2.94 -18.03 -8.73
CA ALA A 221 2.83 -19.41 -9.26
C ALA A 221 2.20 -19.50 -10.67
N ASN A 222 1.49 -18.47 -11.11
CA ASN A 222 0.91 -18.37 -12.44
C ASN A 222 1.83 -17.64 -13.45
N ASN A 223 3.04 -17.32 -13.06
CA ASN A 223 4.03 -16.56 -13.84
C ASN A 223 3.54 -15.13 -14.19
N ILE A 224 2.79 -14.51 -13.28
CA ILE A 224 2.29 -13.14 -13.42
C ILE A 224 3.04 -12.23 -12.44
N ASP A 225 3.50 -11.09 -12.95
CA ASP A 225 4.05 -10.02 -12.13
C ASP A 225 2.92 -9.33 -11.35
N LEU A 226 2.92 -9.50 -10.04
CA LEU A 226 1.86 -8.94 -9.19
C LEU A 226 1.85 -7.41 -9.17
N ASN A 227 3.00 -6.76 -9.45
CA ASN A 227 3.08 -5.30 -9.54
C ASN A 227 2.80 -4.78 -10.97
N ARG A 228 2.02 -5.53 -11.75
CA ARG A 228 1.40 -5.18 -13.03
C ARG A 228 -0.06 -5.59 -13.08
N ASN A 229 -0.57 -6.20 -12.01
CA ASN A 229 -1.86 -6.89 -11.98
C ASN A 229 -2.93 -6.15 -11.16
N TYR A 230 -2.68 -4.90 -10.74
CA TYR A 230 -3.68 -4.05 -10.10
C TYR A 230 -4.43 -3.20 -11.14
N PRO A 231 -5.64 -2.71 -10.80
CA PRO A 231 -6.29 -1.65 -11.58
C PRO A 231 -5.37 -0.43 -11.72
N ASP A 232 -5.34 0.13 -12.91
CA ASP A 232 -4.49 1.27 -13.27
C ASP A 232 -5.34 2.51 -13.58
N PRO A 233 -4.96 3.71 -13.13
CA PRO A 233 -5.70 4.94 -13.41
C PRO A 233 -5.81 5.29 -14.90
N GLN A 234 -4.81 4.93 -15.70
CA GLN A 234 -4.73 5.24 -17.13
C GLN A 234 -5.17 4.07 -18.00
N ASP A 235 -4.69 2.86 -17.71
CA ASP A 235 -4.86 1.68 -18.56
C ASP A 235 -6.00 0.74 -18.10
N GLY A 236 -6.71 1.10 -17.02
CA GLY A 236 -7.96 0.45 -16.60
C GLY A 236 -7.77 -0.77 -15.69
N LEU A 237 -8.77 -1.65 -15.68
CA LEU A 237 -8.86 -2.69 -14.65
C LEU A 237 -7.83 -3.84 -14.82
N HIS A 238 -7.36 -4.09 -16.02
CA HIS A 238 -6.47 -5.20 -16.35
C HIS A 238 -5.37 -4.75 -17.32
N PRO A 239 -4.43 -3.88 -16.87
CA PRO A 239 -3.41 -3.31 -17.76
C PRO A 239 -2.45 -4.35 -18.34
N ASP A 240 -2.20 -5.44 -17.61
CA ASP A 240 -1.39 -6.57 -18.04
C ASP A 240 -2.14 -7.60 -18.94
N GLY A 241 -3.44 -7.37 -19.17
CA GLY A 241 -4.31 -8.27 -19.94
C GLY A 241 -4.59 -9.62 -19.27
N ASN A 242 -4.28 -9.78 -18.00
CA ASN A 242 -4.55 -10.97 -17.21
C ASN A 242 -5.72 -10.75 -16.25
N SER A 243 -6.32 -11.85 -15.76
CA SER A 243 -7.23 -11.77 -14.62
C SER A 243 -6.45 -11.44 -13.36
N TRP A 244 -7.11 -10.78 -12.41
CA TRP A 244 -6.52 -10.54 -11.10
C TRP A 244 -6.07 -11.83 -10.45
N GLN A 245 -4.86 -11.83 -9.92
CA GLN A 245 -4.29 -12.98 -9.25
C GLN A 245 -4.88 -13.14 -7.84
N PRO A 246 -4.85 -14.35 -7.26
CA PRO A 246 -5.32 -14.57 -5.89
C PRO A 246 -4.69 -13.59 -4.89
N GLU A 247 -3.39 -13.37 -4.98
CA GLU A 247 -2.64 -12.43 -4.13
C GLU A 247 -3.16 -11.00 -4.31
N THR A 248 -3.33 -10.55 -5.55
CA THR A 248 -3.88 -9.21 -5.87
C THR A 248 -5.27 -9.03 -5.26
N MET A 249 -6.17 -10.01 -5.46
CA MET A 249 -7.54 -9.97 -4.91
C MET A 249 -7.55 -9.95 -3.38
N ILE A 250 -6.65 -10.69 -2.73
CA ILE A 250 -6.52 -10.72 -1.28
C ILE A 250 -6.13 -9.34 -0.75
N PHE A 251 -5.12 -8.69 -1.34
CA PHE A 251 -4.69 -7.36 -0.87
C PHE A 251 -5.68 -6.25 -1.22
N MET A 252 -6.38 -6.33 -2.36
CA MET A 252 -7.49 -5.41 -2.66
C MET A 252 -8.62 -5.55 -1.63
N GLY A 253 -9.03 -6.78 -1.31
CA GLY A 253 -10.07 -7.04 -0.30
C GLY A 253 -9.66 -6.61 1.11
N LEU A 254 -8.38 -6.77 1.47
CA LEU A 254 -7.83 -6.25 2.73
C LEU A 254 -7.91 -4.72 2.78
N ALA A 255 -7.49 -4.04 1.72
CA ALA A 255 -7.53 -2.59 1.62
C ALA A 255 -8.96 -2.03 1.73
N ASP A 256 -9.93 -2.67 1.07
CA ASP A 256 -11.36 -2.31 1.16
C ASP A 256 -11.93 -2.50 2.57
N THR A 257 -11.41 -3.48 3.31
CA THR A 257 -11.92 -3.81 4.66
C THR A 257 -11.32 -2.91 5.73
N VAL A 258 -10.00 -2.68 5.70
CA VAL A 258 -9.27 -1.93 6.74
C VAL A 258 -9.30 -0.43 6.46
N ASN A 259 -9.28 0.00 5.19
CA ASN A 259 -9.14 1.39 4.75
C ASN A 259 -7.83 2.00 5.29
N PHE A 260 -6.70 1.49 4.81
CA PHE A 260 -5.38 2.00 5.21
C PHE A 260 -5.22 3.47 4.86
N ASN A 261 -4.67 4.24 5.79
CA ASN A 261 -4.41 5.66 5.59
C ASN A 261 -3.00 5.91 5.02
N LEU A 262 -2.03 5.18 5.53
CA LEU A 262 -0.62 5.28 5.15
C LEU A 262 -0.03 3.89 4.94
N ALA A 263 0.75 3.71 3.88
CA ALA A 263 1.31 2.40 3.55
C ALA A 263 2.68 2.51 2.86
N SER A 264 3.44 1.43 2.90
CA SER A 264 4.58 1.24 2.01
C SER A 264 4.73 -0.23 1.60
N ASN A 265 5.13 -0.43 0.35
CA ASN A 265 5.47 -1.72 -0.21
C ASN A 265 6.98 -1.83 -0.39
N LEU A 266 7.58 -2.86 0.18
CA LEU A 266 9.02 -3.04 0.23
C LEU A 266 9.50 -3.96 -0.89
N HIS A 267 10.40 -3.44 -1.69
CA HIS A 267 11.04 -4.06 -2.84
C HIS A 267 12.56 -4.10 -2.69
N THR A 268 13.22 -4.66 -3.69
CA THR A 268 14.68 -4.65 -3.84
C THR A 268 15.09 -4.69 -5.31
N GLY A 269 16.24 -4.14 -5.62
CA GLY A 269 16.81 -4.03 -6.98
C GLY A 269 17.48 -2.67 -7.16
N SER A 270 17.13 -1.72 -6.30
CA SER A 270 17.67 -0.39 -6.15
C SER A 270 17.72 0.01 -4.67
N VAL A 271 18.08 1.25 -4.37
CA VAL A 271 18.08 1.80 -3.01
C VAL A 271 17.49 3.20 -3.05
N VAL A 272 16.15 3.27 -2.98
CA VAL A 272 15.40 4.52 -3.20
C VAL A 272 14.00 4.46 -2.59
N ALA A 273 13.45 5.60 -2.19
CA ALA A 273 12.04 5.80 -1.92
C ALA A 273 11.35 6.34 -3.19
N ASN A 274 10.48 5.55 -3.77
CA ASN A 274 9.73 5.88 -4.99
C ASN A 274 8.31 6.31 -4.62
N TYR A 275 7.94 7.57 -4.91
CA TYR A 275 6.61 8.12 -4.65
C TYR A 275 5.79 8.26 -5.94
N PRO A 276 4.43 8.35 -5.86
CA PRO A 276 3.54 8.42 -7.02
C PRO A 276 3.85 9.61 -7.94
N TRP A 277 3.55 9.47 -9.21
CA TRP A 277 2.84 8.36 -9.85
C TRP A 277 3.82 7.50 -10.65
N ASP A 278 3.47 6.23 -10.85
CA ASP A 278 4.25 5.32 -11.71
C ASP A 278 3.70 5.29 -13.15
N THR A 279 2.36 5.40 -13.34
CA THR A 279 1.68 5.21 -14.64
C THR A 279 1.76 6.43 -15.56
N TRP A 280 1.84 7.65 -15.02
CA TRP A 280 1.79 8.89 -15.80
C TRP A 280 2.67 10.01 -15.25
N SER A 281 2.95 11.00 -16.12
CA SER A 281 3.77 12.18 -15.77
C SER A 281 3.01 13.28 -15.00
N ASN A 282 1.80 13.03 -14.50
CA ASN A 282 1.08 13.98 -13.70
C ASN A 282 1.83 14.23 -12.39
N ILE A 283 1.88 15.49 -11.99
CA ILE A 283 2.45 15.85 -10.68
C ILE A 283 1.41 15.50 -9.60
N PRO A 284 1.76 14.68 -8.58
CA PRO A 284 0.82 14.37 -7.51
C PRO A 284 0.44 15.62 -6.73
N ALA A 285 -0.82 15.73 -6.31
CA ALA A 285 -1.32 16.89 -5.55
C ALA A 285 -0.47 17.19 -4.31
N ASP A 286 -0.03 16.13 -3.62
CA ASP A 286 0.74 16.23 -2.38
C ASP A 286 2.27 16.14 -2.61
N LEU A 287 2.81 16.60 -3.75
CA LEU A 287 4.23 16.49 -4.09
C LEU A 287 5.15 16.91 -2.93
N ASN A 288 4.93 18.10 -2.37
CA ASN A 288 5.77 18.62 -1.29
C ASN A 288 5.74 17.72 -0.03
N TRP A 289 4.61 17.05 0.24
CA TRP A 289 4.51 16.10 1.34
C TRP A 289 5.25 14.81 1.01
N TRP A 290 5.14 14.31 -0.22
CA TRP A 290 5.88 13.14 -0.67
C TRP A 290 7.39 13.34 -0.57
N GLU A 291 7.88 14.46 -1.11
CA GLU A 291 9.30 14.81 -1.03
C GLU A 291 9.77 14.94 0.42
N HIS A 292 8.95 15.58 1.29
CA HIS A 292 9.29 15.72 2.70
C HIS A 292 9.44 14.37 3.40
N VAL A 293 8.48 13.46 3.23
CA VAL A 293 8.48 12.16 3.90
C VAL A 293 9.54 11.21 3.31
N CYS A 294 9.71 11.21 1.99
CA CYS A 294 10.72 10.40 1.33
C CYS A 294 12.14 10.87 1.67
N ASN A 295 12.38 12.18 1.75
CA ASN A 295 13.67 12.72 2.21
C ASN A 295 13.92 12.40 3.68
N GLU A 296 12.93 12.51 4.57
CA GLU A 296 13.09 12.09 5.98
C GLU A 296 13.52 10.63 6.08
N TYR A 297 12.89 9.75 5.28
CA TYR A 297 13.25 8.33 5.22
C TYR A 297 14.69 8.15 4.72
N SER A 298 15.03 8.74 3.59
CA SER A 298 16.33 8.64 2.95
C SER A 298 17.47 9.20 3.82
N ASP A 299 17.33 10.43 4.32
CA ASP A 299 18.32 11.09 5.18
C ASP A 299 18.58 10.26 6.45
N THR A 300 17.54 9.68 7.04
CA THR A 300 17.68 8.81 8.22
C THR A 300 18.40 7.51 7.87
N CYS A 301 18.15 6.92 6.70
CA CYS A 301 18.89 5.76 6.22
C CYS A 301 20.36 6.07 5.96
N GLN A 302 20.67 7.23 5.38
CA GLN A 302 22.04 7.69 5.15
C GLN A 302 22.79 7.93 6.46
N LEU A 303 22.12 8.49 7.46
CA LEU A 303 22.69 8.75 8.78
C LEU A 303 23.05 7.44 9.51
N ASN A 304 22.19 6.42 9.42
CA ASN A 304 22.34 5.17 10.14
C ASN A 304 23.11 4.09 9.36
N GLY A 305 23.17 4.21 8.04
CA GLY A 305 23.88 3.33 7.14
C GLY A 305 25.32 3.79 6.88
N ASN A 306 25.72 3.70 5.64
CA ASN A 306 26.95 4.33 5.16
C ASN A 306 26.59 5.45 4.17
N GLN A 307 27.52 6.36 3.91
CA GLN A 307 27.30 7.56 3.08
C GLN A 307 26.86 7.29 1.62
N ASN A 308 26.88 6.03 1.19
CA ASN A 308 26.46 5.60 -0.15
C ASN A 308 25.15 4.79 -0.14
N TYR A 309 24.51 4.66 1.02
CA TYR A 309 23.24 3.95 1.14
C TYR A 309 22.07 4.94 1.02
N PHE A 310 21.07 4.60 0.25
CA PHE A 310 19.91 5.47 -0.03
C PHE A 310 20.29 6.80 -0.70
N THR A 311 21.13 6.72 -1.74
CA THR A 311 21.61 7.90 -2.49
C THR A 311 21.32 7.79 -3.98
N ASP A 312 20.60 6.77 -4.43
CA ASP A 312 20.23 6.61 -5.83
C ASP A 312 19.26 7.75 -6.26
N PHE A 313 19.29 8.15 -7.51
CA PHE A 313 18.48 9.23 -8.06
C PHE A 313 18.72 10.59 -7.35
N ASP A 314 17.66 11.30 -6.94
CA ASP A 314 17.75 12.57 -6.24
C ASP A 314 17.84 12.33 -4.72
N ASN A 315 19.06 12.10 -4.25
CA ASN A 315 19.35 11.86 -2.83
C ASN A 315 18.53 10.72 -2.20
N GLY A 316 18.29 9.65 -2.93
CA GLY A 316 17.55 8.48 -2.46
C GLY A 316 16.04 8.57 -2.62
N ILE A 317 15.54 9.52 -3.39
CA ILE A 317 14.12 9.64 -3.72
C ILE A 317 13.90 9.75 -5.23
N THR A 318 12.75 9.32 -5.71
CA THR A 318 12.34 9.51 -7.12
C THR A 318 10.82 9.51 -7.26
N ASN A 319 10.31 10.28 -8.24
CA ASN A 319 8.99 10.03 -8.79
C ASN A 319 9.04 8.76 -9.65
N GLY A 320 8.03 7.90 -9.56
CA GLY A 320 8.05 6.62 -10.26
C GLY A 320 8.08 6.77 -11.78
N PHE A 321 7.24 7.62 -12.35
CA PHE A 321 7.23 7.85 -13.79
C PHE A 321 8.57 8.42 -14.29
N ASP A 322 9.26 9.22 -13.51
CA ASP A 322 10.60 9.72 -13.88
C ASP A 322 11.65 8.60 -13.93
N TRP A 323 11.42 7.53 -13.23
CA TRP A 323 12.23 6.32 -13.32
C TRP A 323 11.90 5.52 -14.59
N TYR A 324 10.69 4.96 -14.66
CA TYR A 324 10.09 4.37 -15.87
C TYR A 324 8.59 4.16 -15.64
N GLU A 325 7.81 4.11 -16.72
CA GLU A 325 6.36 3.91 -16.67
C GLU A 325 6.03 2.50 -16.21
N VAL A 326 5.15 2.41 -15.20
CA VAL A 326 4.63 1.14 -14.67
C VAL A 326 3.12 1.20 -14.63
N ASP A 327 2.48 0.35 -15.43
CA ASP A 327 1.02 0.20 -15.45
C ASP A 327 0.60 -0.96 -14.54
N GLY A 328 -0.50 -0.80 -13.80
CA GLY A 328 -1.00 -1.82 -12.89
C GLY A 328 -0.17 -2.02 -11.64
N GLY A 329 0.59 -1.02 -11.26
CA GLY A 329 1.36 -1.00 -10.01
C GLY A 329 0.47 -0.83 -8.78
N ARG A 330 0.86 -1.47 -7.68
CA ARG A 330 0.13 -1.39 -6.42
C ARG A 330 0.15 0.01 -5.83
N GLN A 331 1.26 0.73 -5.97
CA GLN A 331 1.41 2.11 -5.48
C GLN A 331 0.30 3.02 -6.03
N ASP A 332 0.10 3.03 -7.35
CA ASP A 332 -0.91 3.88 -7.98
C ASP A 332 -2.34 3.41 -7.67
N TYR A 333 -2.55 2.08 -7.60
CA TYR A 333 -3.83 1.54 -7.12
C TYR A 333 -4.19 2.04 -5.72
N SER A 334 -3.27 1.96 -4.78
CA SER A 334 -3.49 2.38 -3.38
C SER A 334 -3.79 3.87 -3.28
N ASN A 335 -3.06 4.71 -4.02
CA ASN A 335 -3.24 6.16 -4.00
C ASN A 335 -4.51 6.61 -4.72
N TYR A 336 -4.81 6.05 -5.91
CA TYR A 336 -5.89 6.50 -6.75
C TYR A 336 -7.26 5.91 -6.38
N PHE A 337 -7.32 4.59 -6.14
CA PHE A 337 -8.59 3.90 -5.90
C PHE A 337 -8.95 3.77 -4.41
N ASN A 338 -7.94 3.58 -3.55
CA ASN A 338 -8.17 3.43 -2.11
C ASN A 338 -7.97 4.73 -1.33
N HIS A 339 -7.48 5.80 -1.97
CA HIS A 339 -7.19 7.09 -1.34
C HIS A 339 -6.23 6.98 -0.13
N SER A 340 -5.44 5.91 -0.08
CA SER A 340 -4.33 5.72 0.84
C SER A 340 -3.11 6.50 0.36
N ARG A 341 -2.17 6.81 1.26
CA ARG A 341 -0.85 7.31 0.86
C ARG A 341 0.14 6.17 0.92
N GLU A 342 0.48 5.60 -0.24
CA GLU A 342 1.45 4.51 -0.37
C GLU A 342 2.62 4.94 -1.24
N PHE A 343 3.84 4.65 -0.81
CA PHE A 343 5.06 4.76 -1.62
C PHE A 343 5.85 3.44 -1.58
N THR A 344 6.72 3.24 -2.57
CA THR A 344 7.54 2.05 -2.72
C THR A 344 8.93 2.28 -2.14
N LEU A 345 9.42 1.33 -1.35
CA LEU A 345 10.78 1.32 -0.80
C LEU A 345 11.61 0.24 -1.45
N GLU A 346 12.73 0.63 -2.05
CA GLU A 346 13.75 -0.26 -2.59
C GLU A 346 14.91 -0.35 -1.61
N LEU A 347 15.10 -1.51 -0.97
CA LEU A 347 15.95 -1.63 0.21
C LEU A 347 17.38 -2.12 -0.06
N SER A 348 17.64 -2.68 -1.23
CA SER A 348 18.98 -3.19 -1.58
C SER A 348 19.16 -3.36 -3.07
N ASN A 349 20.38 -3.13 -3.57
CA ASN A 349 20.73 -3.34 -4.98
C ASN A 349 20.69 -4.81 -5.40
N SER A 350 20.73 -5.75 -4.45
CA SER A 350 20.57 -7.19 -4.70
C SER A 350 19.18 -7.62 -4.31
N LYS A 351 18.46 -8.32 -5.19
CA LYS A 351 17.12 -8.82 -4.90
C LYS A 351 17.10 -9.76 -3.69
N THR A 352 18.03 -10.69 -3.65
CA THR A 352 18.27 -11.56 -2.50
C THR A 352 19.72 -11.38 -2.06
N PRO A 353 20.01 -10.41 -1.17
CA PRO A 353 21.38 -10.18 -0.70
C PRO A 353 21.91 -11.35 0.11
N ASN A 354 23.25 -11.38 0.30
CA ASN A 354 23.85 -12.34 1.22
C ASN A 354 23.21 -12.19 2.61
N PRO A 355 22.73 -13.27 3.24
CA PRO A 355 22.09 -13.20 4.55
C PRO A 355 22.90 -12.44 5.61
N ASN A 356 24.23 -12.58 5.61
CA ASN A 356 25.13 -11.87 6.53
C ASN A 356 25.06 -10.33 6.40
N SER A 357 24.47 -9.79 5.32
CA SER A 357 24.26 -8.35 5.15
C SER A 357 22.89 -7.86 5.66
N LEU A 358 21.97 -8.74 6.02
CA LEU A 358 20.64 -8.38 6.52
C LEU A 358 20.70 -7.53 7.80
N PRO A 359 21.60 -7.79 8.78
CA PRO A 359 21.76 -6.92 9.94
C PRO A 359 22.20 -5.49 9.58
N TYR A 360 22.98 -5.31 8.51
CA TYR A 360 23.34 -3.98 8.01
C TYR A 360 22.11 -3.25 7.48
N TYR A 361 21.29 -3.89 6.63
CA TYR A 361 20.08 -3.28 6.11
C TYR A 361 19.07 -2.95 7.22
N TRP A 362 18.97 -3.79 8.24
CA TRP A 362 18.18 -3.47 9.42
C TRP A 362 18.68 -2.20 10.12
N ASN A 363 19.95 -2.14 10.47
CA ASN A 363 20.51 -1.00 11.19
C ASN A 363 20.35 0.31 10.40
N ALA A 364 20.48 0.25 9.07
CA ALA A 364 20.31 1.41 8.22
C ALA A 364 18.85 1.89 8.14
N ASN A 365 17.86 0.98 8.13
CA ASN A 365 16.44 1.32 7.93
C ASN A 365 15.63 1.40 9.23
N PHE A 366 16.10 0.84 10.31
CA PHE A 366 15.35 0.69 11.57
C PHE A 366 14.65 1.99 12.01
N SER A 367 15.39 3.08 12.14
CA SER A 367 14.83 4.37 12.54
C SER A 367 13.86 4.92 11.50
N SER A 368 14.14 4.74 10.21
CA SER A 368 13.27 5.19 9.11
C SER A 368 11.94 4.45 9.09
N PHE A 369 11.94 3.14 9.39
CA PHE A 369 10.68 2.38 9.52
C PHE A 369 9.80 2.95 10.62
N TYR A 370 10.36 3.24 11.79
CA TYR A 370 9.61 3.83 12.89
C TYR A 370 9.15 5.26 12.62
N ASN A 371 9.99 6.09 12.03
CA ASN A 371 9.65 7.45 11.65
C ASN A 371 8.47 7.47 10.66
N PHE A 372 8.46 6.56 9.69
CA PHE A 372 7.36 6.49 8.74
C PHE A 372 6.05 5.98 9.38
N ILE A 373 6.10 5.01 10.31
CA ILE A 373 4.92 4.65 11.11
C ILE A 373 4.41 5.89 11.88
N GLN A 374 5.30 6.69 12.47
CA GLN A 374 4.94 7.90 13.21
C GLN A 374 4.28 8.97 12.33
N GLN A 375 4.60 9.04 11.04
CA GLN A 375 3.92 9.95 10.10
C GLN A 375 2.41 9.73 10.07
N SER A 376 1.92 8.53 10.41
CA SER A 376 0.47 8.26 10.56
C SER A 376 -0.21 9.15 11.61
N LEU A 377 0.53 9.65 12.58
CA LEU A 377 -0.01 10.51 13.65
C LEU A 377 -0.15 11.98 13.23
N TYR A 378 0.47 12.39 12.13
CA TYR A 378 0.55 13.80 11.72
C TYR A 378 -0.53 14.18 10.69
N GLY A 379 -0.63 15.48 10.39
CA GLY A 379 -1.56 16.03 9.43
C GLY A 379 -2.94 16.38 10.00
N LEU A 380 -3.93 16.46 9.13
CA LEU A 380 -5.31 16.82 9.49
C LEU A 380 -6.12 15.55 9.79
N ARG A 381 -6.78 15.54 10.94
CA ARG A 381 -7.65 14.41 11.35
C ARG A 381 -8.88 14.90 12.12
N GLY A 382 -9.80 14.00 12.37
CA GLY A 382 -11.00 14.22 13.19
C GLY A 382 -12.09 13.22 12.86
N ILE A 383 -13.29 13.48 13.39
CA ILE A 383 -14.47 12.62 13.18
C ILE A 383 -15.56 13.44 12.47
N VAL A 384 -16.22 12.83 11.47
CA VAL A 384 -17.37 13.42 10.80
C VAL A 384 -18.66 12.75 11.30
N THR A 385 -19.59 13.56 11.81
CA THR A 385 -20.84 13.08 12.38
C THR A 385 -22.06 13.85 11.81
N ASP A 386 -23.22 13.25 11.92
CA ASP A 386 -24.50 13.90 11.74
C ASP A 386 -24.76 14.86 12.91
N SER A 387 -25.04 16.12 12.63
CA SER A 387 -25.23 17.18 13.66
C SER A 387 -26.44 16.97 14.56
N ILE A 388 -27.37 16.08 14.20
CA ILE A 388 -28.62 15.85 14.93
C ILE A 388 -28.55 14.56 15.73
N THR A 389 -28.08 13.49 15.06
CA THR A 389 -28.10 12.16 15.65
C THR A 389 -26.79 11.81 16.34
N GLY A 390 -25.71 12.55 16.04
CA GLY A 390 -24.35 12.22 16.47
C GLY A 390 -23.74 10.99 15.78
N GLN A 391 -24.47 10.36 14.85
CA GLN A 391 -23.99 9.15 14.19
C GLN A 391 -22.83 9.46 13.24
N PRO A 392 -21.82 8.57 13.16
CA PRO A 392 -20.67 8.73 12.28
C PRO A 392 -21.10 8.69 10.82
N LEU A 393 -20.40 9.46 10.00
CA LEU A 393 -20.67 9.58 8.57
C LEU A 393 -19.46 9.17 7.73
N LYS A 394 -19.70 8.46 6.63
CA LYS A 394 -18.73 8.36 5.54
C LYS A 394 -18.93 9.59 4.67
N ALA A 395 -18.08 10.58 4.81
CA ALA A 395 -18.07 11.86 4.09
C ALA A 395 -16.86 11.96 3.17
N PHE A 396 -17.04 12.67 2.06
CA PHE A 396 -15.97 13.07 1.14
C PHE A 396 -15.24 14.28 1.74
N VAL A 397 -13.92 14.23 1.78
CA VAL A 397 -13.05 15.25 2.36
C VAL A 397 -12.08 15.73 1.29
N GLU A 398 -12.26 16.96 0.84
CA GLU A 398 -11.55 17.57 -0.27
C GLU A 398 -10.77 18.79 0.19
N VAL A 399 -9.51 18.90 -0.21
CA VAL A 399 -8.71 20.12 -0.11
C VAL A 399 -8.96 20.96 -1.35
N ILE A 400 -9.70 22.07 -1.20
CA ILE A 400 -10.15 22.90 -2.31
C ILE A 400 -8.96 23.51 -3.04
N ASN A 401 -8.97 23.46 -4.38
CA ASN A 401 -7.91 23.93 -5.28
C ASN A 401 -6.55 23.24 -5.08
N HIS A 402 -6.53 22.07 -4.47
CA HIS A 402 -5.33 21.27 -4.26
C HIS A 402 -5.50 19.83 -4.77
N ASP A 403 -6.59 19.18 -4.39
CA ASP A 403 -6.82 17.78 -4.73
C ASP A 403 -7.09 17.58 -6.23
N VAL A 404 -6.28 16.71 -6.84
CA VAL A 404 -6.40 16.25 -8.23
C VAL A 404 -6.09 14.74 -8.26
N ASP A 405 -6.38 14.08 -9.37
CA ASP A 405 -6.05 12.66 -9.60
C ASP A 405 -6.44 11.75 -8.41
N SER A 406 -7.67 11.92 -7.89
CA SER A 406 -8.21 11.11 -6.79
C SER A 406 -7.52 11.26 -5.43
N SER A 407 -6.79 12.36 -5.20
CA SER A 407 -6.05 12.60 -3.95
C SER A 407 -6.89 12.99 -2.74
N GLN A 408 -8.21 13.27 -2.92
CA GLN A 408 -9.14 13.43 -1.81
C GLN A 408 -9.27 12.15 -0.98
N ILE A 409 -9.82 12.26 0.22
CA ILE A 409 -10.05 11.11 1.10
C ILE A 409 -11.52 11.00 1.53
N PHE A 410 -11.83 9.94 2.27
CA PHE A 410 -13.13 9.75 2.90
C PHE A 410 -12.96 9.51 4.41
N SER A 411 -13.96 9.94 5.18
CA SER A 411 -14.06 9.46 6.55
C SER A 411 -14.59 8.03 6.59
N SER A 412 -14.12 7.21 7.54
CA SER A 412 -14.34 5.76 7.60
C SER A 412 -15.36 5.37 8.66
N LEU A 413 -16.29 4.48 8.32
CA LEU A 413 -17.17 3.85 9.29
C LEU A 413 -16.45 2.66 9.98
N PRO A 414 -16.83 2.29 11.21
CA PRO A 414 -17.97 2.78 12.00
C PRO A 414 -17.70 4.06 12.81
N ILE A 415 -16.50 4.61 12.83
CA ILE A 415 -16.08 5.73 13.68
C ILE A 415 -16.43 7.09 13.04
N GLY A 416 -16.34 7.21 11.72
CA GLY A 416 -16.42 8.48 10.99
C GLY A 416 -15.10 9.25 10.97
N ASN A 417 -14.00 8.61 11.36
CA ASN A 417 -12.68 9.21 11.40
C ASN A 417 -12.09 9.44 9.99
N TYR A 418 -11.27 10.47 9.88
CA TYR A 418 -10.53 10.79 8.66
C TYR A 418 -9.11 11.22 8.99
N HIS A 419 -8.16 10.91 8.08
CA HIS A 419 -6.73 11.22 8.21
C HIS A 419 -6.23 11.73 6.86
N ARG A 420 -5.88 13.04 6.77
CA ARG A 420 -5.38 13.68 5.55
C ARG A 420 -3.93 14.13 5.76
N TYR A 421 -3.01 13.41 5.14
CA TYR A 421 -1.60 13.79 5.11
C TYR A 421 -1.39 14.84 4.03
N ILE A 422 -0.78 15.95 4.40
CA ILE A 422 -0.54 17.09 3.52
C ILE A 422 0.60 17.93 4.10
N TYR A 423 1.39 18.56 3.24
CA TYR A 423 2.49 19.43 3.65
C TYR A 423 1.99 20.64 4.46
N GLN A 424 2.87 21.24 5.25
CA GLN A 424 2.54 22.45 6.01
C GLN A 424 1.98 23.57 5.11
N GLY A 425 0.96 24.26 5.58
CA GLY A 425 0.31 25.33 4.81
C GLY A 425 -1.04 25.74 5.37
N ASN A 426 -1.69 26.66 4.67
CA ASN A 426 -3.06 27.09 4.96
C ASN A 426 -3.99 26.56 3.87
N TYR A 427 -5.01 25.83 4.27
CA TYR A 427 -5.90 25.12 3.35
C TYR A 427 -7.37 25.37 3.66
N GLN A 428 -8.20 25.24 2.62
CA GLN A 428 -9.66 25.16 2.75
C GLN A 428 -10.07 23.71 2.56
N ILE A 429 -10.70 23.14 3.58
CA ILE A 429 -11.15 21.74 3.55
C ILE A 429 -12.66 21.71 3.46
N LYS A 430 -13.17 21.02 2.45
CA LYS A 430 -14.61 20.83 2.23
C LYS A 430 -15.00 19.41 2.61
N PHE A 431 -16.04 19.33 3.43
CA PHE A 431 -16.69 18.08 3.81
C PHE A 431 -18.04 18.01 3.15
N SER A 432 -18.32 16.91 2.46
CA SER A 432 -19.59 16.71 1.75
C SER A 432 -20.10 15.28 1.86
N LYS A 433 -21.44 15.15 1.85
CA LYS A 433 -22.15 13.88 1.83
C LYS A 433 -23.53 14.09 1.22
N ASN A 434 -24.00 13.14 0.41
CA ASN A 434 -25.36 13.20 -0.13
C ASN A 434 -26.40 13.27 0.97
N GLY A 435 -27.33 14.23 0.87
CA GLY A 435 -28.36 14.49 1.87
C GLY A 435 -27.96 15.44 2.98
N TYR A 436 -26.74 16.02 2.92
CA TYR A 436 -26.22 16.98 3.89
C TYR A 436 -25.76 18.27 3.23
N HIS A 437 -25.80 19.37 3.98
CA HIS A 437 -25.15 20.63 3.60
C HIS A 437 -23.64 20.47 3.68
N ASN A 438 -22.93 20.94 2.65
CA ASN A 438 -21.47 20.94 2.66
C ASN A 438 -20.96 21.87 3.76
N LYS A 439 -19.84 21.49 4.40
CA LYS A 439 -19.15 22.33 5.38
C LYS A 439 -17.71 22.58 4.91
N THR A 440 -17.31 23.82 4.91
CA THR A 440 -15.92 24.24 4.59
C THR A 440 -15.30 24.87 5.82
N ILE A 441 -14.04 24.51 6.12
CA ILE A 441 -13.25 25.09 7.19
C ILE A 441 -11.90 25.58 6.63
N ASN A 442 -11.32 26.59 7.27
CA ASN A 442 -9.94 27.00 7.03
C ASN A 442 -9.06 26.38 8.11
N VAL A 443 -7.96 25.79 7.71
CA VAL A 443 -7.02 25.14 8.62
C VAL A 443 -5.60 25.56 8.33
N SER A 444 -4.76 25.62 9.37
CA SER A 444 -3.32 25.79 9.27
C SER A 444 -2.66 24.48 9.70
N ILE A 445 -1.87 23.89 8.84
CA ILE A 445 -1.17 22.62 9.05
C ILE A 445 0.31 22.90 9.23
N LEU A 446 0.95 22.21 10.15
CA LEU A 446 2.40 22.17 10.35
C LEU A 446 2.92 20.76 10.10
N ASN A 447 4.10 20.63 9.52
CA ASN A 447 4.77 19.36 9.38
C ASN A 447 5.03 18.72 10.76
N ASN A 448 5.04 17.41 10.82
CA ASN A 448 5.29 16.63 12.03
C ASN A 448 4.39 17.04 13.21
N SER A 449 3.17 17.44 12.91
CA SER A 449 2.18 17.90 13.89
C SER A 449 0.77 17.42 13.51
N THR A 450 -0.07 17.27 14.52
CA THR A 450 -1.47 16.84 14.38
C THR A 450 -2.40 18.04 14.51
N SER A 451 -3.32 18.18 13.54
CA SER A 451 -4.40 19.18 13.56
C SER A 451 -5.75 18.44 13.64
N ASN A 452 -6.44 18.57 14.77
CA ASN A 452 -7.71 17.87 15.02
C ASN A 452 -8.91 18.79 14.77
N TYR A 453 -9.84 18.35 13.90
CA TYR A 453 -11.10 19.05 13.62
C TYR A 453 -12.27 18.06 13.50
N ASP A 454 -13.10 18.00 14.51
CA ASP A 454 -14.35 17.25 14.44
C ASP A 454 -15.40 18.04 13.66
N ILE A 455 -16.10 17.36 12.77
CA ILE A 455 -17.00 17.96 11.81
C ILE A 455 -18.42 17.42 12.01
N GLN A 456 -19.36 18.33 12.15
CA GLN A 456 -20.78 18.01 12.13
C GLN A 456 -21.39 18.49 10.81
N LEU A 457 -22.02 17.58 10.05
CA LEU A 457 -22.77 17.90 8.84
C LEU A 457 -24.26 17.99 9.13
N VAL A 458 -24.91 19.01 8.61
CA VAL A 458 -26.34 19.27 8.82
C VAL A 458 -27.14 18.61 7.69
N PRO A 459 -28.13 17.73 7.98
CA PRO A 459 -29.01 17.16 6.95
C PRO A 459 -29.82 18.23 6.20
N ILE A 460 -29.92 18.11 4.85
CA ILE A 460 -30.60 19.11 4.00
C ILE A 460 -32.10 19.24 4.34
N ASN A 461 -32.73 18.17 4.82
CA ASN A 461 -34.17 18.17 5.12
C ASN A 461 -34.47 18.34 6.62
N PHE A 462 -33.57 19.01 7.36
CA PHE A 462 -33.80 19.29 8.75
C PHE A 462 -34.76 20.47 8.92
N VAL A 463 -35.98 20.19 9.38
CA VAL A 463 -36.91 21.21 9.83
C VAL A 463 -36.71 21.38 11.34
N SER A 464 -35.99 22.42 11.77
CA SER A 464 -35.99 22.80 13.17
C SER A 464 -37.40 23.25 13.55
N ILE A 465 -38.05 22.54 14.49
CA ILE A 465 -39.24 23.03 15.13
C ILE A 465 -38.77 23.97 16.23
N GLU A 466 -38.68 25.28 15.94
CA GLU A 466 -38.71 26.25 17.02
C GLU A 466 -40.11 26.16 17.65
N GLU A 467 -40.23 25.56 18.83
CA GLU A 467 -41.40 25.74 19.70
C GLU A 467 -41.45 27.22 20.12
N LYS A 468 -42.15 28.05 19.32
CA LYS A 468 -42.76 29.27 19.86
C LYS A 468 -43.90 28.83 20.79
N ALA A 469 -43.60 28.73 22.06
CA ALA A 469 -44.64 28.70 23.09
C ALA A 469 -45.43 30.00 23.00
N ASN A 470 -46.60 29.91 22.38
CA ASN A 470 -47.82 30.67 22.54
C ASN A 470 -48.61 30.79 21.25
N ASN A 471 -49.44 29.78 20.96
CA ASN A 471 -50.82 29.95 20.45
C ASN A 471 -51.47 28.54 20.29
N LYS A 472 -52.60 28.34 20.88
CA LYS A 472 -53.41 27.12 20.76
C LYS A 472 -53.95 27.00 19.31
N ASN A 473 -53.18 26.53 18.39
CA ASN A 473 -53.65 26.11 17.09
C ASN A 473 -53.82 24.60 17.08
N ILE A 474 -55.04 24.14 16.93
CA ILE A 474 -55.39 22.72 16.77
C ILE A 474 -54.92 22.28 15.39
N TYR A 475 -53.85 21.50 15.32
CA TYR A 475 -53.32 20.97 14.06
C TYR A 475 -53.97 19.64 13.73
N LYS A 476 -54.45 19.48 12.50
CA LYS A 476 -54.91 18.20 11.93
C LYS A 476 -53.74 17.52 11.23
N PHE A 477 -53.40 16.29 11.66
CA PHE A 477 -52.40 15.47 11.01
C PHE A 477 -53.04 14.48 10.07
N THR A 478 -52.53 14.37 8.83
CA THR A 478 -53.04 13.44 7.82
C THR A 478 -51.94 12.54 7.29
N ASP A 479 -52.29 11.35 6.81
CA ASP A 479 -51.39 10.51 6.02
C ASP A 479 -51.28 11.01 4.56
N ILE A 480 -50.52 10.33 3.75
CA ILE A 480 -50.28 10.67 2.33
C ILE A 480 -51.57 10.65 1.50
N LEU A 481 -52.63 10.00 2.00
CA LEU A 481 -53.94 9.94 1.37
C LEU A 481 -54.94 10.95 1.95
N GLY A 482 -54.48 11.90 2.79
CA GLY A 482 -55.30 12.94 3.39
C GLY A 482 -56.19 12.47 4.59
N ARG A 483 -56.02 11.26 5.11
CA ARG A 483 -56.80 10.72 6.21
C ARG A 483 -56.28 11.21 7.56
N ASN A 484 -57.18 11.68 8.46
CA ASN A 484 -56.76 12.12 9.81
C ASN A 484 -56.09 11.04 10.59
N LYS A 485 -54.97 11.37 11.27
CA LYS A 485 -54.18 10.47 12.12
C LYS A 485 -53.99 11.03 13.53
N ASN A 486 -54.25 10.22 14.55
CA ASN A 486 -53.86 10.50 15.94
C ASN A 486 -52.38 10.11 16.12
N VAL A 487 -51.55 11.01 16.60
CA VAL A 487 -50.07 10.87 16.71
C VAL A 487 -49.62 10.17 18.00
N SER A 488 -50.46 9.34 18.61
CA SER A 488 -50.03 8.55 19.76
C SER A 488 -49.46 7.19 19.32
N ASN A 489 -48.14 6.99 19.56
CA ASN A 489 -47.45 5.69 19.63
C ASN A 489 -47.15 4.88 18.35
N LYS A 490 -46.63 5.43 17.24
CA LYS A 490 -46.06 4.59 16.19
C LYS A 490 -44.70 5.09 15.69
N LYS A 491 -43.74 4.16 15.61
CA LYS A 491 -42.38 4.38 15.08
C LYS A 491 -42.39 4.51 13.55
N ASN A 492 -41.55 5.39 13.01
CA ASN A 492 -41.21 5.52 11.58
C ASN A 492 -42.44 5.80 10.66
N GLN A 493 -43.25 6.83 10.90
CA GLN A 493 -44.30 7.25 10.02
C GLN A 493 -44.08 8.64 9.41
N MET A 494 -44.36 8.74 8.11
CA MET A 494 -44.40 10.00 7.41
C MET A 494 -45.81 10.62 7.59
N ILE A 495 -45.88 11.81 8.18
CA ILE A 495 -47.13 12.52 8.44
C ILE A 495 -47.07 13.89 7.78
N PHE A 496 -48.18 14.35 7.23
CA PHE A 496 -48.30 15.69 6.64
C PHE A 496 -49.14 16.58 7.59
N ARG A 497 -48.66 17.80 7.79
CA ARG A 497 -49.35 18.82 8.54
C ARG A 497 -49.98 19.81 7.54
N LYS A 498 -51.26 20.05 7.67
CA LYS A 498 -51.97 21.11 6.98
C LYS A 498 -52.17 22.29 7.93
N SER A 499 -51.71 23.48 7.57
CA SER A 499 -51.96 24.70 8.32
C SER A 499 -53.24 25.39 7.81
N ASP A 500 -53.80 26.29 8.60
CA ASP A 500 -55.06 26.98 8.26
C ASP A 500 -54.97 27.85 6.97
N ASP A 501 -53.75 28.19 6.52
CA ASP A 501 -53.46 28.84 5.24
C ASP A 501 -53.34 27.86 4.05
N ASN A 502 -53.81 26.60 4.23
CA ASN A 502 -53.75 25.51 3.22
C ASN A 502 -52.35 25.06 2.80
N LYS A 503 -51.28 25.48 3.46
CA LYS A 503 -49.94 24.98 3.18
C LYS A 503 -49.75 23.62 3.82
N ILE A 504 -49.26 22.66 3.03
CA ILE A 504 -48.94 21.30 3.49
C ILE A 504 -47.45 21.22 3.85
N LYS A 505 -47.13 20.88 5.08
CA LYS A 505 -45.75 20.58 5.52
C LYS A 505 -45.60 19.11 5.82
N LYS A 506 -44.53 18.51 5.29
CA LYS A 506 -44.15 17.12 5.57
C LYS A 506 -43.41 17.05 6.91
N ILE A 507 -43.87 16.17 7.79
CA ILE A 507 -43.21 15.89 9.06
C ILE A 507 -42.81 14.40 9.08
N ILE A 508 -41.54 14.10 9.36
CA ILE A 508 -41.05 12.73 9.57
C ILE A 508 -40.81 12.57 11.07
N ILE A 509 -41.53 11.64 11.69
CA ILE A 509 -41.28 11.31 13.11
C ILE A 509 -40.36 10.10 13.13
N LEU A 510 -39.13 10.33 13.56
CA LEU A 510 -38.15 9.30 13.85
C LEU A 510 -38.15 9.08 15.36
N LYS A 511 -38.30 7.85 15.81
CA LYS A 511 -38.02 7.44 17.18
C LYS A 511 -37.04 6.30 17.17
#